data_f041e67e54e1c43dbb674b462b3dbe58
#
_entry.id   f041e67e54e1c43dbb674b462b3dbe58
#
_cell.length_a   1.000
_cell.length_b   1.000
_cell.length_c   1.000
_cell.angle_alpha   90.00
_cell.angle_beta   90.00
_cell.angle_gamma   90.00
#
_symmetry.space_group_name_H-M   'P 1'
#
loop_
_entity.id
_entity.type
_entity.pdbx_description
1 polymer ?
#
loop_
_entity_poly.entity_id
_entity_poly.type
_entity_poly.pdbx_seq_one_letter_code
_entity_poly.pdbx_strand_id
1 'polypeptide(L)'
;SEVGRGIRSLQEFLQSPKLRGGLGEEILREMISQTFPKNSFHLQYSFRSGAKVDAVLKTEAGLLCIDSKFPMENFKEMLEGQTEMQRNSAQKQFVVDVKRHIKDIARKYILPEEGTMDFALMYIPSETVYYEVVNIPELTNMARRFRVYPVSPNTLYAHLQVLLLSFEGKELEAKSREVFRIIRAIQKDYEKVGTNLSILQKHLTNAYNTMNTALSGFIQLGQKIRLTRNLREGEKIRKVK
;
A
#
# COMPACT_ATOMS: atom_id res chain seq x y z
N SER A 1 -15.14 8.04 19.06
CA SER A 1 -14.15 7.94 18.00
C SER A 1 -14.54 8.90 16.85
N GLU A 2 -13.57 9.49 16.17
CA GLU A 2 -13.79 10.44 15.05
C GLU A 2 -14.58 9.79 13.90
N VAL A 3 -14.35 8.50 13.65
CA VAL A 3 -15.09 7.70 12.66
C VAL A 3 -16.58 7.61 12.97
N GLY A 4 -16.96 7.46 14.25
CA GLY A 4 -18.37 7.42 14.65
C GLY A 4 -19.09 8.76 14.53
N ARG A 5 -18.35 9.89 14.54
CA ARG A 5 -18.90 11.24 14.28
C ARG A 5 -19.08 11.46 12.78
N GLY A 6 -18.14 11.01 11.95
CA GLY A 6 -18.25 11.08 10.49
C GLY A 6 -19.46 10.31 9.94
N ILE A 7 -19.70 9.10 10.45
CA ILE A 7 -20.86 8.28 10.03
C ILE A 7 -22.19 8.93 10.44
N ARG A 8 -22.25 9.54 11.62
CA ARG A 8 -23.48 10.20 12.09
C ARG A 8 -23.78 11.49 11.32
N SER A 9 -22.76 12.31 11.03
CA SER A 9 -22.89 13.49 10.15
C SER A 9 -23.27 13.09 8.71
N LEU A 10 -22.78 11.96 8.21
CA LEU A 10 -23.15 11.41 6.91
C LEU A 10 -24.64 10.98 6.89
N GLN A 11 -25.15 10.36 7.94
CA GLN A 11 -26.58 9.98 8.05
C GLN A 11 -27.51 11.18 8.14
N GLU A 12 -27.13 12.22 8.90
CA GLU A 12 -27.89 13.46 9.01
C GLU A 12 -27.90 14.24 7.68
N PHE A 13 -26.78 14.21 6.94
CA PHE A 13 -26.62 14.82 5.65
C PHE A 13 -27.43 14.13 4.54
N LEU A 14 -27.56 12.80 4.59
CA LEU A 14 -28.37 12.00 3.66
C LEU A 14 -29.88 12.22 3.80
N GLN A 15 -30.34 12.72 4.96
CA GLN A 15 -31.74 13.05 5.21
C GLN A 15 -32.17 14.40 4.61
N SER A 16 -31.25 15.25 4.12
CA SER A 16 -31.55 16.57 3.58
C SER A 16 -32.01 16.50 2.11
N PRO A 17 -33.23 16.98 1.77
CA PRO A 17 -33.81 16.84 0.43
C PRO A 17 -33.17 17.71 -0.67
N LYS A 18 -32.42 18.74 -0.31
CA LYS A 18 -32.01 19.81 -1.24
C LYS A 18 -30.72 19.60 -2.06
N LEU A 19 -29.98 18.51 -1.83
CA LEU A 19 -28.59 18.37 -2.31
C LEU A 19 -28.34 17.18 -3.24
N ARG A 20 -29.31 16.66 -3.99
CA ARG A 20 -29.37 15.31 -4.53
C ARG A 20 -28.58 14.98 -5.80
N GLY A 21 -28.10 15.93 -6.59
CA GLY A 21 -27.42 15.62 -7.87
C GLY A 21 -25.89 15.54 -7.77
N GLY A 22 -25.26 16.48 -7.05
CA GLY A 22 -23.80 16.53 -6.85
C GLY A 22 -23.35 15.88 -5.54
N LEU A 23 -24.29 15.65 -4.63
CA LEU A 23 -24.03 15.21 -3.28
C LEU A 23 -23.52 13.76 -3.19
N GLY A 24 -24.08 12.85 -3.97
CA GLY A 24 -23.61 11.47 -4.03
C GLY A 24 -22.15 11.38 -4.49
N GLU A 25 -21.78 12.19 -5.48
CA GLU A 25 -20.40 12.30 -5.95
C GLU A 25 -19.47 12.89 -4.86
N GLU A 26 -19.95 13.88 -4.10
CA GLU A 26 -19.17 14.54 -3.05
C GLU A 26 -18.93 13.61 -1.86
N ILE A 27 -19.96 12.89 -1.42
CA ILE A 27 -19.86 11.88 -0.35
C ILE A 27 -18.90 10.74 -0.76
N LEU A 28 -19.02 10.23 -1.99
CA LEU A 28 -18.12 9.21 -2.53
C LEU A 28 -16.67 9.71 -2.52
N ARG A 29 -16.46 10.95 -3.00
CA ARG A 29 -15.14 11.60 -3.00
C ARG A 29 -14.55 11.70 -1.61
N GLU A 30 -15.33 12.19 -0.65
CA GLU A 30 -14.88 12.37 0.72
C GLU A 30 -14.56 11.03 1.37
N MET A 31 -15.43 10.03 1.23
CA MET A 31 -15.23 8.68 1.76
C MET A 31 -13.93 8.05 1.24
N ILE A 32 -13.67 8.13 -0.06
CA ILE A 32 -12.44 7.59 -0.65
C ILE A 32 -11.22 8.39 -0.20
N SER A 33 -11.29 9.72 -0.22
CA SER A 33 -10.17 10.60 0.11
C SER A 33 -9.75 10.52 1.57
N GLN A 34 -10.69 10.22 2.47
CA GLN A 34 -10.41 10.01 3.91
C GLN A 34 -9.86 8.61 4.21
N THR A 35 -10.19 7.63 3.37
CA THR A 35 -9.83 6.23 3.60
C THR A 35 -8.50 5.85 2.96
N PHE A 36 -8.20 6.38 1.77
CA PHE A 36 -7.06 5.92 0.95
C PHE A 36 -5.97 6.97 0.77
N PRO A 37 -4.69 6.54 0.65
CA PRO A 37 -3.59 7.42 0.22
C PRO A 37 -3.87 8.02 -1.17
N LYS A 38 -3.44 9.27 -1.39
CA LYS A 38 -3.71 10.03 -2.65
C LYS A 38 -3.22 9.35 -3.93
N ASN A 39 -2.24 8.47 -3.85
CA ASN A 39 -1.66 7.74 -4.99
C ASN A 39 -2.42 6.45 -5.35
N SER A 40 -3.34 5.99 -4.50
CA SER A 40 -4.07 4.73 -4.67
C SER A 40 -5.46 4.88 -5.31
N PHE A 41 -5.88 6.10 -5.63
CA PHE A 41 -7.14 6.35 -6.32
C PHE A 41 -7.05 7.52 -7.30
N HIS A 42 -8.04 7.61 -8.20
CA HIS A 42 -8.31 8.80 -9.00
C HIS A 42 -9.80 9.12 -8.95
N LEU A 43 -10.10 10.40 -8.84
CA LEU A 43 -11.46 10.91 -8.98
C LEU A 43 -11.67 11.42 -10.39
N GLN A 44 -12.90 11.29 -10.90
CA GLN A 44 -13.28 11.75 -12.24
C GLN A 44 -12.32 11.22 -13.32
N TYR A 45 -12.07 9.90 -13.30
CA TYR A 45 -11.15 9.22 -14.21
C TYR A 45 -11.73 9.13 -15.63
N SER A 46 -10.94 9.50 -16.63
CA SER A 46 -11.35 9.50 -18.05
C SER A 46 -10.73 8.32 -18.80
N PHE A 47 -11.55 7.55 -19.48
CA PHE A 47 -11.15 6.45 -20.37
C PHE A 47 -10.82 6.97 -21.78
N ARG A 48 -10.19 6.15 -22.61
CA ARG A 48 -9.87 6.47 -24.01
C ARG A 48 -11.13 6.77 -24.85
N SER A 49 -12.24 6.14 -24.51
CA SER A 49 -13.54 6.39 -25.13
C SER A 49 -14.11 7.80 -24.85
N GLY A 50 -13.50 8.58 -23.95
CA GLY A 50 -14.03 9.83 -23.41
C GLY A 50 -15.04 9.64 -22.29
N ALA A 51 -15.42 8.40 -21.95
CA ALA A 51 -16.27 8.14 -20.79
C ALA A 51 -15.53 8.50 -19.49
N LYS A 52 -16.28 9.03 -18.51
CA LYS A 52 -15.72 9.51 -17.26
C LYS A 52 -16.44 8.88 -16.09
N VAL A 53 -15.70 8.18 -15.22
CA VAL A 53 -16.20 7.55 -14.01
C VAL A 53 -15.85 8.40 -12.78
N ASP A 54 -16.73 8.39 -11.77
CA ASP A 54 -16.59 9.30 -10.63
C ASP A 54 -15.37 8.97 -9.76
N ALA A 55 -15.07 7.68 -9.56
CA ALA A 55 -13.86 7.27 -8.86
C ALA A 55 -13.32 5.94 -9.39
N VAL A 56 -12.00 5.77 -9.31
CA VAL A 56 -11.31 4.49 -9.48
C VAL A 56 -10.35 4.26 -8.33
N LEU A 57 -10.31 3.03 -7.82
CA LEU A 57 -9.27 2.57 -6.88
C LEU A 57 -8.26 1.71 -7.64
N LYS A 58 -6.98 1.98 -7.44
CA LYS A 58 -5.89 1.20 -8.04
C LYS A 58 -5.64 -0.03 -7.19
N THR A 59 -5.95 -1.21 -7.71
CA THR A 59 -5.65 -2.48 -7.07
C THR A 59 -4.64 -3.28 -7.90
N GLU A 60 -4.15 -4.40 -7.40
CA GLU A 60 -3.27 -5.30 -8.19
C GLU A 60 -4.03 -5.96 -9.34
N ALA A 61 -5.31 -6.25 -9.12
CA ALA A 61 -6.16 -6.87 -10.12
C ALA A 61 -6.63 -5.88 -11.20
N GLY A 62 -6.33 -4.58 -11.06
CA GLY A 62 -6.73 -3.53 -11.99
C GLY A 62 -7.42 -2.36 -11.30
N LEU A 63 -8.01 -1.49 -12.12
CA LEU A 63 -8.75 -0.32 -11.65
C LEU A 63 -10.18 -0.76 -11.25
N LEU A 64 -10.54 -0.60 -9.98
CA LEU A 64 -11.91 -0.78 -9.52
C LEU A 64 -12.69 0.51 -9.75
N CYS A 65 -13.65 0.47 -10.68
CA CYS A 65 -14.49 1.60 -11.04
C CYS A 65 -15.69 1.73 -10.11
N ILE A 66 -16.00 2.94 -9.67
CA ILE A 66 -17.15 3.27 -8.82
C ILE A 66 -17.90 4.45 -9.45
N ASP A 67 -19.16 4.21 -9.84
CA ASP A 67 -20.05 5.23 -10.42
C ASP A 67 -21.14 5.59 -9.43
N SER A 68 -21.36 6.89 -9.18
CA SER A 68 -22.27 7.41 -8.16
C SER A 68 -23.55 8.03 -8.73
N LYS A 69 -23.68 8.12 -10.05
CA LYS A 69 -24.80 8.76 -10.74
C LYS A 69 -26.03 7.84 -10.80
N PHE A 70 -26.72 7.73 -9.69
CA PHE A 70 -27.89 6.88 -9.58
C PHE A 70 -29.20 7.61 -9.95
N PRO A 71 -30.13 7.00 -10.74
CA PRO A 71 -31.40 7.62 -11.14
C PRO A 71 -32.39 7.65 -9.97
N MET A 72 -32.47 8.78 -9.26
CA MET A 72 -33.31 8.95 -8.06
C MET A 72 -34.72 9.47 -8.34
N GLU A 73 -34.98 10.01 -9.55
CA GLU A 73 -36.21 10.74 -9.83
C GLU A 73 -37.46 9.86 -9.70
N ASN A 74 -37.50 8.75 -10.40
CA ASN A 74 -38.65 7.83 -10.36
C ASN A 74 -38.79 7.11 -9.02
N PHE A 75 -37.72 6.95 -8.24
CA PHE A 75 -37.82 6.47 -6.87
C PHE A 75 -38.56 7.44 -5.97
N LYS A 76 -38.31 8.74 -6.13
CA LYS A 76 -39.02 9.78 -5.38
C LYS A 76 -40.52 9.80 -5.73
N GLU A 77 -40.87 9.71 -7.03
CA GLU A 77 -42.24 9.63 -7.48
C GLU A 77 -42.96 8.36 -6.95
N MET A 78 -42.25 7.24 -6.84
CA MET A 78 -42.76 6.02 -6.25
C MET A 78 -43.15 6.21 -4.77
N LEU A 79 -42.41 7.03 -4.02
CA LEU A 79 -42.68 7.30 -2.60
C LEU A 79 -43.75 8.38 -2.40
N GLU A 80 -43.73 9.44 -3.21
CA GLU A 80 -44.55 10.64 -3.05
C GLU A 80 -45.86 10.61 -3.88
N GLY A 81 -46.05 9.63 -4.75
CA GLY A 81 -47.21 9.50 -5.63
C GLY A 81 -48.53 9.48 -4.84
N GLN A 82 -49.48 10.33 -5.26
CA GLN A 82 -50.76 10.50 -4.56
C GLN A 82 -51.72 9.35 -4.77
N THR A 83 -51.58 8.63 -5.87
CA THR A 83 -52.45 7.47 -6.22
C THR A 83 -51.62 6.20 -6.34
N GLU A 84 -52.24 5.05 -6.08
CA GLU A 84 -51.61 3.74 -6.27
C GLU A 84 -51.15 3.52 -7.73
N MET A 85 -51.93 4.01 -8.69
CA MET A 85 -51.58 3.94 -10.12
C MET A 85 -50.29 4.73 -10.41
N GLN A 86 -50.12 5.91 -9.87
CA GLN A 86 -48.89 6.73 -10.02
C GLN A 86 -47.69 6.00 -9.39
N ARG A 87 -47.82 5.48 -8.17
CA ARG A 87 -46.75 4.74 -7.50
C ARG A 87 -46.32 3.51 -8.28
N ASN A 88 -47.29 2.72 -8.78
CA ASN A 88 -47.01 1.54 -9.58
C ASN A 88 -46.36 1.87 -10.93
N SER A 89 -46.75 2.96 -11.57
CA SER A 89 -46.11 3.45 -12.79
C SER A 89 -44.67 3.88 -12.55
N ALA A 90 -44.44 4.67 -11.52
CA ALA A 90 -43.10 5.13 -11.11
C ALA A 90 -42.18 3.96 -10.72
N GLN A 91 -42.70 2.94 -10.03
CA GLN A 91 -41.95 1.72 -9.71
C GLN A 91 -41.46 0.98 -10.97
N LYS A 92 -42.34 0.81 -11.93
CA LYS A 92 -41.97 0.18 -13.23
C LYS A 92 -40.90 0.98 -13.97
N GLN A 93 -41.03 2.31 -13.99
CA GLN A 93 -40.06 3.19 -14.62
C GLN A 93 -38.72 3.18 -13.87
N PHE A 94 -38.73 3.19 -12.55
CA PHE A 94 -37.55 3.03 -11.71
C PHE A 94 -36.75 1.76 -12.07
N VAL A 95 -37.45 0.62 -12.16
CA VAL A 95 -36.81 -0.65 -12.57
C VAL A 95 -36.16 -0.53 -13.97
N VAL A 96 -36.83 0.10 -14.93
CA VAL A 96 -36.30 0.32 -16.28
C VAL A 96 -35.03 1.21 -16.22
N ASP A 97 -35.04 2.28 -15.43
CA ASP A 97 -33.93 3.20 -15.34
C ASP A 97 -32.70 2.56 -14.65
N VAL A 98 -32.92 1.79 -13.59
CA VAL A 98 -31.83 1.04 -12.92
C VAL A 98 -31.24 -0.02 -13.87
N LYS A 99 -32.05 -0.73 -14.63
CA LYS A 99 -31.57 -1.68 -15.65
C LYS A 99 -30.71 -1.01 -16.71
N ARG A 100 -31.13 0.16 -17.19
CA ARG A 100 -30.36 0.95 -18.16
C ARG A 100 -29.04 1.38 -17.56
N HIS A 101 -29.06 1.87 -16.33
CA HIS A 101 -27.88 2.32 -15.62
C HIS A 101 -26.86 1.19 -15.40
N ILE A 102 -27.30 0.00 -15.00
CA ILE A 102 -26.43 -1.18 -14.88
C ILE A 102 -25.73 -1.50 -16.23
N LYS A 103 -26.47 -1.48 -17.34
CA LYS A 103 -25.88 -1.72 -18.68
C LYS A 103 -24.87 -0.63 -19.05
N ASP A 104 -25.16 0.61 -18.73
CA ASP A 104 -24.29 1.75 -19.04
C ASP A 104 -22.98 1.67 -18.26
N ILE A 105 -23.03 1.37 -16.97
CA ILE A 105 -21.84 1.15 -16.14
C ILE A 105 -20.99 0.00 -16.72
N ALA A 106 -21.60 -1.14 -17.00
CA ALA A 106 -20.88 -2.29 -17.54
C ALA A 106 -20.16 -1.94 -18.85
N ARG A 107 -20.88 -1.30 -19.79
CA ARG A 107 -20.33 -0.93 -21.11
C ARG A 107 -19.23 0.13 -21.03
N LYS A 108 -19.36 1.10 -20.12
CA LYS A 108 -18.47 2.27 -20.06
C LYS A 108 -17.23 2.06 -19.19
N TYR A 109 -17.31 1.21 -18.17
CA TYR A 109 -16.32 1.17 -17.10
C TYR A 109 -15.75 -0.23 -16.80
N ILE A 110 -16.31 -1.30 -17.39
CA ILE A 110 -15.70 -2.64 -17.34
C ILE A 110 -14.94 -2.84 -18.63
N LEU A 111 -13.71 -2.38 -18.67
CA LEU A 111 -12.82 -2.33 -19.82
C LEU A 111 -11.47 -2.96 -19.46
N PRO A 112 -11.37 -4.31 -19.38
CA PRO A 112 -10.12 -4.99 -19.02
C PRO A 112 -8.94 -4.61 -19.92
N GLU A 113 -9.19 -4.28 -21.19
CA GLU A 113 -8.20 -3.78 -22.14
C GLU A 113 -7.64 -2.40 -21.78
N GLU A 114 -8.33 -1.63 -20.94
CA GLU A 114 -7.85 -0.37 -20.35
C GLU A 114 -7.38 -0.55 -18.89
N GLY A 115 -7.24 -1.80 -18.44
CA GLY A 115 -6.71 -2.14 -17.11
C GLY A 115 -7.74 -2.07 -15.99
N THR A 116 -9.04 -2.07 -16.29
CA THR A 116 -10.07 -2.18 -15.25
C THR A 116 -10.20 -3.60 -14.74
N MET A 117 -10.77 -3.75 -13.54
CA MET A 117 -11.29 -5.03 -13.08
C MET A 117 -12.45 -5.46 -13.99
N ASP A 118 -12.80 -6.74 -13.94
CA ASP A 118 -13.91 -7.34 -14.70
C ASP A 118 -15.28 -7.10 -14.03
N PHE A 119 -15.34 -6.18 -13.08
CA PHE A 119 -16.56 -5.70 -12.45
C PHE A 119 -16.44 -4.23 -12.03
N ALA A 120 -17.57 -3.60 -11.74
CA ALA A 120 -17.66 -2.23 -11.25
C ALA A 120 -18.66 -2.12 -10.09
N LEU A 121 -18.53 -1.06 -9.29
CA LEU A 121 -19.46 -0.75 -8.22
C LEU A 121 -20.43 0.34 -8.68
N MET A 122 -21.71 0.14 -8.43
CA MET A 122 -22.79 1.11 -8.61
C MET A 122 -23.13 1.69 -7.23
N TYR A 123 -22.61 2.89 -6.93
CA TYR A 123 -22.86 3.53 -5.66
C TYR A 123 -24.24 4.17 -5.62
N ILE A 124 -25.04 3.75 -4.65
CA ILE A 124 -26.39 4.27 -4.38
C ILE A 124 -26.32 5.10 -3.10
N PRO A 125 -26.41 6.45 -3.18
CA PRO A 125 -26.16 7.32 -2.03
C PRO A 125 -27.30 7.33 -0.99
N SER A 126 -28.06 6.26 -0.89
CA SER A 126 -29.18 6.09 0.05
C SER A 126 -29.36 4.62 0.40
N GLU A 127 -29.35 4.31 1.69
CA GLU A 127 -29.61 2.95 2.19
C GLU A 127 -31.01 2.46 1.82
N THR A 128 -32.01 3.32 1.88
CA THR A 128 -33.41 2.99 1.55
C THR A 128 -33.52 2.60 0.07
N VAL A 129 -32.92 3.37 -0.82
CA VAL A 129 -32.92 3.07 -2.27
C VAL A 129 -32.13 1.81 -2.58
N TYR A 130 -31.00 1.65 -1.93
CA TYR A 130 -30.20 0.42 -2.07
C TYR A 130 -31.02 -0.81 -1.64
N TYR A 131 -31.72 -0.75 -0.53
CA TYR A 131 -32.57 -1.83 -0.03
C TYR A 131 -33.66 -2.20 -1.05
N GLU A 132 -34.33 -1.21 -1.65
CA GLU A 132 -35.32 -1.46 -2.71
C GLU A 132 -34.69 -2.14 -3.95
N VAL A 133 -33.54 -1.65 -4.40
CA VAL A 133 -32.84 -2.24 -5.55
C VAL A 133 -32.46 -3.69 -5.31
N VAL A 134 -31.91 -4.02 -4.15
CA VAL A 134 -31.42 -5.39 -3.87
C VAL A 134 -32.55 -6.38 -3.59
N ASN A 135 -33.73 -5.89 -3.19
CA ASN A 135 -34.92 -6.71 -2.99
C ASN A 135 -35.74 -6.96 -4.27
N ILE A 136 -35.39 -6.35 -5.40
CA ILE A 136 -35.98 -6.68 -6.71
C ILE A 136 -35.13 -7.74 -7.39
N PRO A 137 -35.57 -9.03 -7.47
CA PRO A 137 -34.77 -10.12 -8.00
C PRO A 137 -34.31 -9.91 -9.45
N GLU A 138 -35.10 -9.21 -10.22
CA GLU A 138 -34.78 -8.89 -11.62
C GLU A 138 -33.58 -7.96 -11.75
N LEU A 139 -33.46 -6.97 -10.85
CA LEU A 139 -32.33 -6.04 -10.81
C LEU A 139 -31.05 -6.73 -10.32
N THR A 140 -31.14 -7.51 -9.24
CA THR A 140 -29.98 -8.21 -8.68
C THR A 140 -29.44 -9.28 -9.62
N ASN A 141 -30.30 -10.02 -10.31
CA ASN A 141 -29.88 -11.00 -11.32
C ASN A 141 -29.19 -10.32 -12.51
N MET A 142 -29.73 -9.18 -12.95
CA MET A 142 -29.14 -8.40 -14.01
C MET A 142 -27.79 -7.81 -13.59
N ALA A 143 -27.69 -7.22 -12.40
CA ALA A 143 -26.47 -6.68 -11.83
C ALA A 143 -25.35 -7.73 -11.79
N ARG A 144 -25.63 -8.93 -11.31
CA ARG A 144 -24.70 -10.08 -11.31
C ARG A 144 -24.27 -10.47 -12.72
N ARG A 145 -25.21 -10.56 -13.67
CA ARG A 145 -24.91 -10.90 -15.07
C ARG A 145 -23.96 -9.90 -15.73
N PHE A 146 -24.15 -8.61 -15.44
CA PHE A 146 -23.33 -7.54 -15.99
C PHE A 146 -22.12 -7.20 -15.11
N ARG A 147 -21.91 -7.93 -14.00
CA ARG A 147 -20.82 -7.72 -13.05
C ARG A 147 -20.78 -6.28 -12.49
N VAL A 148 -21.93 -5.68 -12.29
CA VAL A 148 -22.10 -4.37 -11.67
C VAL A 148 -22.73 -4.58 -10.30
N TYR A 149 -22.01 -4.31 -9.24
CA TYR A 149 -22.45 -4.57 -7.88
C TYR A 149 -23.00 -3.30 -7.23
N PRO A 150 -24.31 -3.26 -6.88
CA PRO A 150 -24.86 -2.18 -6.10
C PRO A 150 -24.21 -2.11 -4.73
N VAL A 151 -23.87 -0.91 -4.29
CA VAL A 151 -23.35 -0.64 -2.95
C VAL A 151 -23.99 0.60 -2.37
N SER A 152 -24.34 0.54 -1.09
CA SER A 152 -24.79 1.68 -0.28
C SER A 152 -23.61 2.38 0.40
N PRO A 153 -23.79 3.53 1.09
CA PRO A 153 -22.74 4.14 1.88
C PRO A 153 -22.09 3.19 2.88
N ASN A 154 -22.88 2.44 3.65
CA ASN A 154 -22.36 1.51 4.65
C ASN A 154 -21.66 0.30 4.04
N THR A 155 -22.23 -0.30 2.98
CA THR A 155 -21.62 -1.45 2.32
C THR A 155 -20.38 -1.05 1.55
N LEU A 156 -20.36 0.13 0.90
CA LEU A 156 -19.16 0.66 0.27
C LEU A 156 -18.05 0.88 1.31
N TYR A 157 -18.37 1.53 2.45
CA TYR A 157 -17.39 1.73 3.50
C TYR A 157 -16.76 0.42 3.98
N ALA A 158 -17.58 -0.62 4.19
CA ALA A 158 -17.07 -1.93 4.57
C ALA A 158 -16.12 -2.53 3.51
N HIS A 159 -16.47 -2.42 2.22
CA HIS A 159 -15.58 -2.86 1.13
C HIS A 159 -14.27 -2.06 1.09
N LEU A 160 -14.35 -0.74 1.28
CA LEU A 160 -13.17 0.13 1.32
C LEU A 160 -12.22 -0.24 2.46
N GLN A 161 -12.74 -0.60 3.65
CA GLN A 161 -11.92 -1.06 4.77
C GLN A 161 -11.17 -2.36 4.45
N VAL A 162 -11.83 -3.33 3.81
CA VAL A 162 -11.17 -4.58 3.39
C VAL A 162 -10.08 -4.31 2.35
N LEU A 163 -10.34 -3.43 1.40
CA LEU A 163 -9.34 -3.02 0.41
C LEU A 163 -8.17 -2.29 1.07
N LEU A 164 -8.42 -1.41 2.04
CA LEU A 164 -7.37 -0.68 2.77
C LEU A 164 -6.40 -1.64 3.47
N LEU A 165 -6.89 -2.67 4.15
CA LEU A 165 -6.06 -3.71 4.77
C LEU A 165 -5.11 -4.37 3.75
N SER A 166 -5.57 -4.58 2.52
CA SER A 166 -4.75 -5.12 1.44
C SER A 166 -3.63 -4.14 1.03
N PHE A 167 -3.90 -2.84 1.00
CA PHE A 167 -2.89 -1.81 0.70
C PHE A 167 -1.84 -1.70 1.80
N GLU A 168 -2.26 -1.67 3.07
CA GLU A 168 -1.35 -1.59 4.23
C GLU A 168 -0.43 -2.80 4.31
N GLY A 169 -0.95 -3.99 4.04
CA GLY A 169 -0.16 -5.23 4.00
C GLY A 169 0.99 -5.15 2.98
N LYS A 170 0.76 -4.55 1.82
CA LYS A 170 1.79 -4.38 0.78
C LYS A 170 2.84 -3.35 1.12
N GLU A 171 2.44 -2.23 1.70
CA GLU A 171 3.40 -1.22 2.15
C GLU A 171 4.34 -1.81 3.20
N LEU A 172 3.81 -2.61 4.12
CA LEU A 172 4.59 -3.34 5.12
C LEU A 172 5.54 -4.36 4.47
N GLU A 173 5.06 -5.13 3.47
CA GLU A 173 5.90 -6.09 2.73
C GLU A 173 7.04 -5.40 1.98
N ALA A 174 6.78 -4.27 1.32
CA ALA A 174 7.80 -3.50 0.61
C ALA A 174 8.86 -2.96 1.58
N LYS A 175 8.44 -2.37 2.71
CA LYS A 175 9.34 -1.91 3.78
C LYS A 175 10.15 -3.06 4.38
N SER A 176 9.53 -4.22 4.60
CA SER A 176 10.20 -5.42 5.11
C SER A 176 11.29 -5.90 4.14
N ARG A 177 11.03 -5.95 2.84
CA ARG A 177 12.03 -6.31 1.81
C ARG A 177 13.21 -5.35 1.81
N GLU A 178 12.99 -4.06 1.99
CA GLU A 178 14.06 -3.06 2.09
C GLU A 178 14.92 -3.27 3.33
N VAL A 179 14.31 -3.50 4.49
CA VAL A 179 15.01 -3.80 5.74
C VAL A 179 15.88 -5.06 5.59
N PHE A 180 15.36 -6.14 5.01
CA PHE A 180 16.15 -7.36 4.75
C PHE A 180 17.32 -7.11 3.81
N ARG A 181 17.17 -6.24 2.82
CA ARG A 181 18.29 -5.86 1.93
C ARG A 181 19.40 -5.15 2.70
N ILE A 182 19.04 -4.21 3.58
CA ILE A 182 19.99 -3.49 4.43
C ILE A 182 20.70 -4.46 5.39
N ILE A 183 19.98 -5.36 6.05
CA ILE A 183 20.56 -6.36 6.96
C ILE A 183 21.59 -7.24 6.22
N ARG A 184 21.30 -7.71 5.00
CA ARG A 184 22.25 -8.49 4.21
C ARG A 184 23.50 -7.69 3.84
N ALA A 185 23.37 -6.42 3.53
CA ALA A 185 24.52 -5.54 3.26
C ALA A 185 25.39 -5.40 4.51
N ILE A 186 24.78 -5.15 5.67
CA ILE A 186 25.50 -5.06 6.97
C ILE A 186 26.22 -6.39 7.28
N GLN A 187 25.58 -7.53 7.08
CA GLN A 187 26.21 -8.83 7.29
C GLN A 187 27.47 -9.00 6.43
N LYS A 188 27.40 -8.63 5.15
CA LYS A 188 28.56 -8.69 4.23
C LYS A 188 29.69 -7.77 4.67
N ASP A 189 29.37 -6.56 5.12
CA ASP A 189 30.39 -5.62 5.62
C ASP A 189 31.00 -6.13 6.95
N TYR A 190 30.22 -6.71 7.83
CA TYR A 190 30.71 -7.34 9.06
C TYR A 190 31.70 -8.48 8.79
N GLU A 191 31.39 -9.37 7.84
CA GLU A 191 32.30 -10.46 7.43
C GLU A 191 33.63 -9.89 6.85
N LYS A 192 33.55 -8.83 6.05
CA LYS A 192 34.73 -8.17 5.49
C LYS A 192 35.61 -7.54 6.59
N VAL A 193 34.99 -6.87 7.54
CA VAL A 193 35.72 -6.30 8.71
C VAL A 193 36.37 -7.43 9.54
N GLY A 194 35.63 -8.52 9.79
CA GLY A 194 36.18 -9.69 10.49
C GLY A 194 37.41 -10.28 9.79
N THR A 195 37.36 -10.41 8.47
CA THR A 195 38.50 -10.87 7.66
C THR A 195 39.68 -9.91 7.78
N ASN A 196 39.47 -8.61 7.65
CA ASN A 196 40.53 -7.60 7.78
C ASN A 196 41.17 -7.61 9.18
N LEU A 197 40.38 -7.76 10.24
CA LEU A 197 40.89 -7.89 11.59
C LEU A 197 41.76 -9.14 11.79
N SER A 198 41.36 -10.27 11.21
CA SER A 198 42.15 -11.51 11.24
C SER A 198 43.51 -11.36 10.53
N ILE A 199 43.52 -10.65 9.38
CA ILE A 199 44.75 -10.32 8.65
C ILE A 199 45.63 -9.42 9.49
N LEU A 200 45.08 -8.37 10.12
CA LEU A 200 45.81 -7.46 10.98
C LEU A 200 46.40 -8.20 12.16
N GLN A 201 45.68 -9.08 12.84
CA GLN A 201 46.16 -9.92 13.91
C GLN A 201 47.39 -10.75 13.49
N LYS A 202 47.33 -11.36 12.28
CA LYS A 202 48.45 -12.12 11.73
C LYS A 202 49.68 -11.22 11.50
N HIS A 203 49.51 -9.99 10.98
CA HIS A 203 50.58 -9.06 10.78
C HIS A 203 51.23 -8.63 12.13
N LEU A 204 50.42 -8.34 13.13
CA LEU A 204 50.91 -7.99 14.49
C LEU A 204 51.70 -9.15 15.10
N THR A 205 51.21 -10.39 14.98
CA THR A 205 51.95 -11.58 15.48
C THR A 205 53.27 -11.74 14.78
N ASN A 206 53.33 -11.59 13.47
CA ASN A 206 54.58 -11.65 12.70
C ASN A 206 55.56 -10.53 13.09
N ALA A 207 55.10 -9.30 13.26
CA ALA A 207 55.90 -8.18 13.69
C ALA A 207 56.47 -8.42 15.09
N TYR A 208 55.68 -8.94 16.01
CA TYR A 208 56.12 -9.30 17.37
C TYR A 208 57.20 -10.39 17.33
N ASN A 209 57.06 -11.45 16.54
CA ASN A 209 58.04 -12.51 16.40
C ASN A 209 59.36 -11.99 15.80
N THR A 210 59.27 -11.11 14.76
CA THR A 210 60.43 -10.47 14.16
C THR A 210 61.19 -9.60 15.15
N MET A 211 60.46 -8.83 15.96
CA MET A 211 61.03 -8.01 17.03
C MET A 211 61.78 -8.86 18.07
N ASN A 212 61.19 -9.97 18.50
CA ASN A 212 61.83 -10.90 19.45
C ASN A 212 63.09 -11.53 18.85
N THR A 213 63.08 -11.89 17.59
CA THR A 213 64.25 -12.41 16.87
C THR A 213 65.40 -11.36 16.82
N ALA A 214 65.06 -10.11 16.47
CA ALA A 214 66.01 -9.02 16.46
C ALA A 214 66.59 -8.71 17.82
N LEU A 215 65.76 -8.72 18.88
CA LEU A 215 66.19 -8.51 20.27
C LEU A 215 67.14 -9.64 20.70
N SER A 216 66.85 -10.88 20.41
CA SER A 216 67.70 -12.03 20.71
C SER A 216 69.07 -11.92 20.01
N GLY A 217 69.07 -11.51 18.70
CA GLY A 217 70.32 -11.26 17.96
C GLY A 217 71.12 -10.13 18.57
N PHE A 218 70.48 -9.05 19.02
CA PHE A 218 71.14 -7.92 19.69
C PHE A 218 71.79 -8.36 21.03
N ILE A 219 71.11 -9.17 21.81
CA ILE A 219 71.68 -9.71 23.10
C ILE A 219 72.90 -10.58 22.80
N GLN A 220 72.80 -11.49 21.80
CA GLN A 220 73.94 -12.34 21.38
C GLN A 220 75.16 -11.51 20.91
N LEU A 221 74.91 -10.46 20.11
CA LEU A 221 75.94 -9.56 19.68
C LEU A 221 76.60 -8.85 20.85
N GLY A 222 75.82 -8.38 21.84
CA GLY A 222 76.32 -7.76 23.07
C GLY A 222 77.22 -8.74 23.90
N GLN A 223 76.84 -9.99 23.97
CA GLN A 223 77.68 -11.02 24.60
C GLN A 223 79.01 -11.28 23.86
N LYS A 224 78.98 -11.36 22.53
CA LYS A 224 80.20 -11.52 21.74
C LYS A 224 81.14 -10.32 21.87
N ILE A 225 80.65 -9.09 21.96
CA ILE A 225 81.42 -7.89 22.15
C ILE A 225 82.12 -7.94 23.54
N ARG A 226 81.37 -8.35 24.61
CA ARG A 226 81.95 -8.49 25.97
C ARG A 226 83.05 -9.52 26.03
N LEU A 227 82.85 -10.69 25.37
CA LEU A 227 83.88 -11.74 25.31
C LEU A 227 85.12 -11.25 24.57
N THR A 228 84.98 -10.55 23.48
CA THR A 228 86.11 -9.99 22.72
C THR A 228 86.91 -8.94 23.53
N ARG A 229 86.22 -8.13 24.34
CA ARG A 229 86.84 -7.14 25.24
C ARG A 229 87.65 -7.82 26.33
N ASN A 230 87.09 -8.86 26.98
CA ASN A 230 87.72 -9.62 27.98
C ASN A 230 89.02 -10.34 27.48
N LEU A 231 89.01 -10.86 26.27
CA LEU A 231 90.19 -11.46 25.64
C LEU A 231 91.29 -10.40 25.38
N ARG A 232 90.92 -9.21 24.91
CA ARG A 232 91.91 -8.12 24.75
C ARG A 232 92.52 -7.62 26.05
N GLU A 233 91.75 -7.56 27.13
CA GLU A 233 92.24 -7.20 28.44
C GLU A 233 93.14 -8.30 29.00
N GLY A 234 92.79 -9.59 28.83
CA GLY A 234 93.66 -10.71 29.23
C GLY A 234 95.02 -10.78 28.52
N GLU A 235 94.99 -10.47 27.15
CA GLU A 235 96.27 -10.37 26.40
C GLU A 235 97.14 -9.19 26.78
N LYS A 236 96.55 -8.05 27.21
CA LYS A 236 97.36 -6.90 27.77
C LYS A 236 98.03 -7.26 29.08
N ILE A 237 97.39 -8.03 29.95
CA ILE A 237 97.94 -8.46 31.24
C ILE A 237 99.06 -9.50 31.00
N ARG A 238 98.98 -10.35 29.94
CA ARG A 238 100.04 -11.30 29.60
C ARG A 238 101.30 -10.67 28.96
N LYS A 239 101.18 -9.47 28.34
CA LYS A 239 102.32 -8.73 27.75
C LYS A 239 103.10 -7.80 28.73
N VAL A 240 102.65 -7.71 29.97
CA VAL A 240 103.23 -6.86 31.00
C VAL A 240 103.94 -7.73 32.09
N LYS A 241 103.94 -9.05 31.97
CA LYS A 241 104.81 -9.99 32.67
C LYS A 241 105.91 -10.45 31.75
#